data_048d54f0a0c852991901d4a06fa976a2
#
_entry.id   048d54f0a0c852991901d4a06fa976a2
#
_cell.length_a   1.000
_cell.length_b   1.000
_cell.length_c   1.000
_cell.angle_alpha   90.00
_cell.angle_beta   90.00
_cell.angle_gamma   90.00
#
_symmetry.space_group_name_H-M   'P 1'
#
loop_
_entity.id
_entity.type
_entity.pdbx_description
1 polymer ?
#
loop_
_entity_poly.entity_id
_entity_poly.type
_entity_poly.pdbx_seq_one_letter_code
_entity_poly.pdbx_strand_id
1 'polypeptide(L)'
;LIPATAMTNVLAIIGAALVARAGQSMPKLNGNGKLMAKGDLGDGKPRDVKPTIQQLGVGLMVSLTFFILGQICNFFIPKVHAYAFMIIIVVICKITNVLPEYNEDAAIMFNNLIVKNLTAAVLAGIGIALLNLNVLASAFTWQFVVLCLTSVIVISLVSGFVGRLFGLYPVESAITAGLCNNSMGGTGNVAVLSAANRMELIAFAQMGNRLGGAIVLIISGFLM
;
A
#
# COMPACT_ATOMS: atom_id res chain seq x y z
N LEU A 1 -14.64 8.59 -8.25
CA LEU A 1 -13.51 7.80 -7.75
C LEU A 1 -13.60 7.48 -6.26
N ILE A 2 -13.88 8.45 -5.36
CA ILE A 2 -13.92 8.25 -3.90
C ILE A 2 -14.91 7.13 -3.47
N PRO A 3 -16.15 7.05 -3.98
CA PRO A 3 -17.05 5.94 -3.65
C PRO A 3 -16.49 4.57 -4.07
N ALA A 4 -15.81 4.50 -5.21
CA ALA A 4 -15.23 3.25 -5.70
C ALA A 4 -14.08 2.78 -4.80
N THR A 5 -13.19 3.68 -4.39
CA THR A 5 -12.08 3.33 -3.49
C THR A 5 -12.58 2.88 -2.11
N ALA A 6 -13.61 3.53 -1.58
CA ALA A 6 -14.21 3.12 -0.31
C ALA A 6 -14.86 1.73 -0.41
N MET A 7 -15.63 1.46 -1.47
CA MET A 7 -16.30 0.18 -1.68
C MET A 7 -15.29 -0.95 -1.91
N THR A 8 -14.29 -0.72 -2.76
CA THR A 8 -13.24 -1.73 -3.03
C THR A 8 -12.38 -2.01 -1.80
N ASN A 9 -12.14 -1.02 -0.92
CA ASN A 9 -11.45 -1.23 0.34
C ASN A 9 -12.22 -2.18 1.28
N VAL A 10 -13.54 -1.98 1.44
CA VAL A 10 -14.40 -2.88 2.23
C VAL A 10 -14.40 -4.28 1.63
N LEU A 11 -14.57 -4.39 0.31
CA LEU A 11 -14.54 -5.68 -0.39
C LEU A 11 -13.18 -6.37 -0.27
N ALA A 12 -12.07 -5.62 -0.30
CA ALA A 12 -10.73 -6.15 -0.11
C ALA A 12 -10.52 -6.73 1.30
N ILE A 13 -11.04 -6.07 2.34
CA ILE A 13 -10.97 -6.57 3.72
C ILE A 13 -11.74 -7.89 3.87
N ILE A 14 -12.97 -7.93 3.35
CA ILE A 14 -13.79 -9.15 3.36
C ILE A 14 -13.12 -10.25 2.51
N GLY A 15 -12.64 -9.90 1.32
CA GLY A 15 -11.93 -10.80 0.41
C GLY A 15 -10.68 -11.40 1.07
N ALA A 16 -9.91 -10.61 1.80
CA ALA A 16 -8.71 -11.08 2.50
C ALA A 16 -9.05 -12.14 3.57
N ALA A 17 -10.10 -11.91 4.35
CA ALA A 17 -10.55 -12.90 5.33
C ALA A 17 -11.03 -14.20 4.65
N LEU A 18 -11.74 -14.10 3.51
CA LEU A 18 -12.19 -15.26 2.75
C LEU A 18 -11.03 -16.03 2.11
N VAL A 19 -10.08 -15.33 1.47
CA VAL A 19 -8.90 -15.94 0.85
C VAL A 19 -8.02 -16.60 1.90
N ALA A 20 -7.84 -15.98 3.07
CA ALA A 20 -7.08 -16.57 4.18
C ALA A 20 -7.74 -17.85 4.70
N ARG A 21 -9.08 -17.85 4.86
CA ARG A 21 -9.84 -19.06 5.26
C ARG A 21 -9.77 -20.16 4.21
N ALA A 22 -9.97 -19.82 2.94
CA ALA A 22 -9.85 -20.79 1.84
C ALA A 22 -8.42 -21.38 1.77
N GLY A 23 -7.41 -20.56 2.03
CA GLY A 23 -6.01 -20.96 2.10
C GLY A 23 -5.72 -21.98 3.20
N GLN A 24 -6.42 -21.94 4.34
CA GLN A 24 -6.25 -22.92 5.41
C GLN A 24 -6.58 -24.34 4.96
N SER A 25 -7.52 -24.49 4.04
CA SER A 25 -7.87 -25.80 3.44
C SER A 25 -6.84 -26.28 2.40
N MET A 26 -5.91 -25.43 1.99
CA MET A 26 -4.93 -25.70 0.93
C MET A 26 -3.49 -25.44 1.41
N PRO A 27 -2.89 -26.30 2.26
CA PRO A 27 -1.59 -26.05 2.88
C PRO A 27 -0.43 -25.87 1.89
N LYS A 28 -0.54 -26.42 0.67
CA LYS A 28 0.46 -26.25 -0.39
C LYS A 28 0.47 -24.85 -1.02
N LEU A 29 -0.63 -24.11 -0.91
CA LEU A 29 -0.80 -22.78 -1.48
C LEU A 29 -0.69 -21.67 -0.43
N ASN A 30 -0.63 -22.04 0.84
CA ASN A 30 -0.68 -21.15 1.99
C ASN A 30 0.65 -21.20 2.76
N GLY A 31 1.30 -20.06 2.88
CA GLY A 31 2.56 -19.90 3.61
C GLY A 31 2.41 -19.55 5.09
N ASN A 32 1.16 -19.39 5.59
CA ASN A 32 0.85 -18.99 6.96
C ASN A 32 1.64 -17.75 7.44
N GLY A 33 1.64 -16.71 6.61
CA GLY A 33 2.37 -15.46 6.91
C GLY A 33 3.78 -15.41 6.35
N LYS A 34 4.25 -16.47 5.67
CA LYS A 34 5.51 -16.46 4.93
C LYS A 34 5.26 -16.27 3.44
N LEU A 35 5.93 -15.30 2.83
CA LEU A 35 5.73 -15.00 1.41
C LEU A 35 6.35 -16.07 0.48
N MET A 36 7.47 -16.68 0.89
CA MET A 36 8.20 -17.71 0.12
C MET A 36 8.48 -18.96 0.96
N ALA A 37 8.56 -20.13 0.27
CA ALA A 37 8.94 -21.40 0.89
C ALA A 37 10.44 -21.52 1.17
N LYS A 38 11.29 -20.89 0.35
CA LYS A 38 12.74 -20.88 0.47
C LYS A 38 13.23 -19.42 0.51
N GLY A 39 13.81 -19.04 1.62
CA GLY A 39 14.43 -17.73 1.80
C GLY A 39 13.83 -16.98 2.98
N ASP A 40 14.69 -16.61 3.89
CA ASP A 40 14.37 -15.66 4.95
C ASP A 40 14.45 -14.28 4.32
N LEU A 41 13.30 -13.74 3.91
CA LEU A 41 13.21 -12.37 3.38
C LEU A 41 13.42 -11.31 4.47
N GLY A 42 14.04 -11.71 5.57
CA GLY A 42 14.20 -10.89 6.76
C GLY A 42 12.90 -10.80 7.57
N ASP A 43 13.02 -10.68 8.85
CA ASP A 43 11.87 -10.37 9.70
C ASP A 43 11.33 -8.99 9.28
N GLY A 44 10.27 -8.98 8.48
CA GLY A 44 9.58 -7.75 8.04
C GLY A 44 8.92 -6.98 9.19
N LYS A 45 9.41 -7.17 10.41
CA LYS A 45 8.94 -6.46 11.59
C LYS A 45 9.30 -4.98 11.46
N PRO A 46 8.32 -4.09 11.58
CA PRO A 46 8.59 -2.65 11.63
C PRO A 46 9.58 -2.38 12.77
N ARG A 47 10.63 -1.61 12.52
CA ARG A 47 11.50 -1.11 13.60
C ARG A 47 10.65 -0.32 14.59
N ASP A 48 10.65 -0.76 15.84
CA ASP A 48 9.98 -0.04 16.91
C ASP A 48 10.95 1.04 17.45
N VAL A 49 10.87 2.22 16.85
CA VAL A 49 11.71 3.36 17.22
C VAL A 49 10.94 4.23 18.21
N LYS A 50 11.50 4.46 19.39
CA LYS A 50 10.88 5.31 20.41
C LYS A 50 10.82 6.76 19.94
N PRO A 51 9.63 7.38 19.94
CA PRO A 51 9.46 8.73 19.40
C PRO A 51 10.15 9.79 20.26
N THR A 52 11.04 10.57 19.62
CA THR A 52 11.66 11.76 20.19
C THR A 52 11.24 12.97 19.35
N ILE A 53 10.90 14.09 20.00
CA ILE A 53 10.43 15.32 19.31
C ILE A 53 11.47 15.80 18.28
N GLN A 54 12.75 15.76 18.62
CA GLN A 54 13.83 16.17 17.74
C GLN A 54 13.89 15.30 16.47
N GLN A 55 13.75 13.98 16.60
CA GLN A 55 13.75 13.06 15.47
C GLN A 55 12.49 13.22 14.59
N LEU A 56 11.34 13.59 15.16
CA LEU A 56 10.16 13.92 14.38
C LEU A 56 10.39 15.11 13.45
N GLY A 57 11.11 16.14 13.94
CA GLY A 57 11.51 17.29 13.11
C GLY A 57 12.44 16.87 11.96
N VAL A 58 13.43 16.02 12.24
CA VAL A 58 14.32 15.46 11.20
C VAL A 58 13.53 14.62 10.19
N GLY A 59 12.60 13.78 10.64
CA GLY A 59 11.73 12.97 9.77
C GLY A 59 10.85 13.82 8.85
N LEU A 60 10.31 14.93 9.35
CA LEU A 60 9.59 15.91 8.54
C LEU A 60 10.50 16.51 7.46
N MET A 61 11.71 16.97 7.84
CA MET A 61 12.67 17.56 6.89
C MET A 61 13.09 16.59 5.81
N VAL A 62 13.39 15.34 6.17
CA VAL A 62 13.71 14.26 5.21
C VAL A 62 12.54 14.04 4.24
N SER A 63 11.31 13.94 4.74
CA SER A 63 10.12 13.74 3.92
C SER A 63 9.88 14.91 2.95
N LEU A 64 10.03 16.15 3.41
CA LEU A 64 9.90 17.34 2.58
C LEU A 64 11.01 17.44 1.53
N THR A 65 12.24 17.06 1.87
CA THR A 65 13.36 17.05 0.92
C THR A 65 13.07 16.10 -0.25
N PHE A 66 12.64 14.88 0.03
CA PHE A 66 12.28 13.93 -1.04
C PHE A 66 11.07 14.38 -1.85
N PHE A 67 10.10 15.02 -1.20
CA PHE A 67 8.94 15.59 -1.90
C PHE A 67 9.37 16.72 -2.87
N ILE A 68 10.22 17.65 -2.42
CA ILE A 68 10.73 18.74 -3.25
C ILE A 68 11.58 18.20 -4.41
N LEU A 69 12.44 17.22 -4.16
CA LEU A 69 13.21 16.56 -5.22
C LEU A 69 12.29 15.91 -6.27
N GLY A 70 11.22 15.24 -5.84
CA GLY A 70 10.22 14.70 -6.74
C GLY A 70 9.53 15.78 -7.59
N GLN A 71 9.20 16.93 -7.01
CA GLN A 71 8.62 18.07 -7.71
C GLN A 71 9.60 18.68 -8.74
N ILE A 72 10.88 18.81 -8.37
CA ILE A 72 11.92 19.30 -9.29
C ILE A 72 12.04 18.34 -10.50
N CYS A 73 12.11 17.04 -10.28
CA CYS A 73 12.16 16.07 -11.38
C CYS A 73 10.90 16.12 -12.26
N ASN A 74 9.72 16.30 -11.67
CA ASN A 74 8.48 16.46 -12.42
C ASN A 74 8.48 17.72 -13.27
N PHE A 75 9.10 18.81 -12.82
CA PHE A 75 9.24 20.04 -13.61
C PHE A 75 10.03 19.79 -14.90
N PHE A 76 11.08 18.96 -14.88
CA PHE A 76 11.86 18.59 -16.07
C PHE A 76 11.14 17.56 -16.95
N ILE A 77 10.37 16.65 -16.35
CA ILE A 77 9.65 15.59 -17.09
C ILE A 77 8.17 15.60 -16.66
N PRO A 78 7.35 16.48 -17.23
CA PRO A 78 5.94 16.67 -16.80
C PRO A 78 5.04 15.45 -17.01
N LYS A 79 5.45 14.51 -17.88
CA LYS A 79 4.69 13.28 -18.15
C LYS A 79 4.65 12.29 -17.00
N VAL A 80 5.58 12.38 -16.05
CA VAL A 80 5.68 11.45 -14.92
C VAL A 80 5.31 12.18 -13.65
N HIS A 81 4.38 11.64 -12.87
CA HIS A 81 3.91 12.28 -11.65
C HIS A 81 5.01 12.42 -10.59
N ALA A 82 5.06 13.55 -9.88
CA ALA A 82 6.08 13.87 -8.86
C ALA A 82 6.29 12.77 -7.80
N TYR A 83 5.20 12.09 -7.39
CA TYR A 83 5.30 11.00 -6.42
C TYR A 83 6.05 9.78 -6.96
N ALA A 84 6.01 9.50 -8.27
CA ALA A 84 6.78 8.42 -8.86
C ALA A 84 8.28 8.71 -8.77
N PHE A 85 8.70 9.94 -9.10
CA PHE A 85 10.09 10.37 -8.93
C PHE A 85 10.54 10.31 -7.47
N MET A 86 9.71 10.79 -6.54
CA MET A 86 10.01 10.71 -5.11
C MET A 86 10.28 9.27 -4.67
N ILE A 87 9.45 8.32 -5.09
CA ILE A 87 9.62 6.89 -4.74
C ILE A 87 10.92 6.35 -5.35
N ILE A 88 11.19 6.63 -6.62
CA ILE A 88 12.41 6.18 -7.30
C ILE A 88 13.66 6.73 -6.58
N ILE A 89 13.67 8.01 -6.24
CA ILE A 89 14.81 8.65 -5.55
C ILE A 89 15.02 8.01 -4.18
N VAL A 90 13.96 7.79 -3.41
CA VAL A 90 14.04 7.11 -2.10
C VAL A 90 14.61 5.70 -2.25
N VAL A 91 14.17 4.92 -3.25
CA VAL A 91 14.67 3.57 -3.52
C VAL A 91 16.15 3.60 -3.88
N ILE A 92 16.57 4.54 -4.73
CA ILE A 92 17.99 4.70 -5.10
C ILE A 92 18.82 5.06 -3.86
N CYS A 93 18.38 6.02 -3.05
CA CYS A 93 19.06 6.40 -1.82
C CYS A 93 19.17 5.24 -0.82
N LYS A 94 18.15 4.36 -0.78
CA LYS A 94 18.17 3.17 0.07
C LYS A 94 19.16 2.12 -0.43
N ILE A 95 19.19 1.85 -1.73
CA ILE A 95 20.13 0.88 -2.34
C ILE A 95 21.57 1.36 -2.21
N THR A 96 21.82 2.66 -2.37
CA THR A 96 23.17 3.26 -2.27
C THR A 96 23.61 3.54 -0.83
N ASN A 97 22.75 3.29 0.17
CA ASN A 97 23.00 3.58 1.59
C ASN A 97 23.47 5.03 1.87
N VAL A 98 23.00 5.98 1.07
CA VAL A 98 23.34 7.40 1.25
C VAL A 98 22.64 8.00 2.48
N LEU A 99 21.48 7.44 2.87
CA LEU A 99 20.75 7.89 4.04
C LEU A 99 21.34 7.26 5.31
N PRO A 100 21.79 8.04 6.30
CA PRO A 100 22.14 7.52 7.61
C PRO A 100 20.96 6.84 8.29
N GLU A 101 21.21 5.78 9.06
CA GLU A 101 20.16 5.05 9.80
C GLU A 101 19.32 5.98 10.69
N TYR A 102 19.94 6.99 11.28
CA TYR A 102 19.25 8.00 12.08
C TYR A 102 18.15 8.73 11.31
N ASN A 103 18.39 9.07 10.04
CA ASN A 103 17.41 9.75 9.19
C ASN A 103 16.30 8.79 8.73
N GLU A 104 16.61 7.51 8.51
CA GLU A 104 15.60 6.48 8.21
C GLU A 104 14.68 6.28 9.41
N ASP A 105 15.23 6.12 10.61
CA ASP A 105 14.46 5.96 11.83
C ASP A 105 13.60 7.20 12.11
N ALA A 106 14.11 8.38 11.86
CA ALA A 106 13.37 9.64 11.96
C ALA A 106 12.18 9.67 10.97
N ALA A 107 12.38 9.25 9.73
CA ALA A 107 11.32 9.17 8.72
C ALA A 107 10.26 8.13 9.10
N ILE A 108 10.65 6.97 9.66
CA ILE A 108 9.74 5.94 10.17
C ILE A 108 8.90 6.49 11.33
N MET A 109 9.53 7.20 12.28
CA MET A 109 8.81 7.84 13.39
C MET A 109 7.78 8.85 12.90
N PHE A 110 8.19 9.73 11.98
CA PHE A 110 7.29 10.72 11.40
C PHE A 110 6.11 10.07 10.68
N ASN A 111 6.36 9.03 9.88
CA ASN A 111 5.32 8.24 9.25
C ASN A 111 4.35 7.62 10.29
N ASN A 112 4.87 7.04 11.37
CA ASN A 112 4.05 6.47 12.43
C ASN A 112 3.17 7.50 13.14
N LEU A 113 3.71 8.71 13.38
CA LEU A 113 2.95 9.84 13.92
C LEU A 113 1.76 10.18 13.00
N ILE A 114 2.02 10.37 11.71
CA ILE A 114 1.00 10.71 10.72
C ILE A 114 -0.05 9.61 10.63
N VAL A 115 0.39 8.35 10.47
CA VAL A 115 -0.52 7.21 10.28
C VAL A 115 -1.39 6.98 11.51
N LYS A 116 -0.82 7.01 12.71
CA LYS A 116 -1.56 6.71 13.94
C LYS A 116 -2.48 7.85 14.40
N ASN A 117 -2.07 9.11 14.21
CA ASN A 117 -2.75 10.25 14.82
C ASN A 117 -3.50 11.15 13.82
N LEU A 118 -2.93 11.37 12.62
CA LEU A 118 -3.50 12.31 11.66
C LEU A 118 -4.33 11.65 10.56
N THR A 119 -3.99 10.44 10.14
CA THR A 119 -4.62 9.83 8.96
C THR A 119 -6.13 9.69 9.14
N ALA A 120 -6.60 9.27 10.32
CA ALA A 120 -8.04 9.13 10.56
C ALA A 120 -8.77 10.48 10.47
N ALA A 121 -8.20 11.53 11.05
CA ALA A 121 -8.78 12.88 11.02
C ALA A 121 -8.78 13.46 9.60
N VAL A 122 -7.66 13.29 8.85
CA VAL A 122 -7.55 13.74 7.45
C VAL A 122 -8.54 12.99 6.56
N LEU A 123 -8.66 11.67 6.70
CA LEU A 123 -9.62 10.88 5.92
C LEU A 123 -11.06 11.26 6.25
N ALA A 124 -11.39 11.50 7.51
CA ALA A 124 -12.70 12.00 7.90
C ALA A 124 -12.99 13.39 7.29
N GLY A 125 -12.01 14.31 7.34
CA GLY A 125 -12.11 15.63 6.71
C GLY A 125 -12.31 15.56 5.19
N ILE A 126 -11.55 14.71 4.51
CA ILE A 126 -11.71 14.45 3.07
C ILE A 126 -13.11 13.86 2.80
N GLY A 127 -13.56 12.91 3.63
CA GLY A 127 -14.88 12.33 3.51
C GLY A 127 -15.98 13.39 3.60
N ILE A 128 -15.93 14.27 4.60
CA ILE A 128 -16.90 15.34 4.79
C ILE A 128 -16.85 16.38 3.65
N ALA A 129 -15.65 16.78 3.24
CA ALA A 129 -15.45 17.84 2.25
C ALA A 129 -15.75 17.41 0.81
N LEU A 130 -15.40 16.18 0.45
CA LEU A 130 -15.45 15.71 -0.93
C LEU A 130 -16.55 14.68 -1.20
N LEU A 131 -17.12 14.08 -0.15
CA LEU A 131 -18.14 13.05 -0.30
C LEU A 131 -19.53 13.69 -0.36
N ASN A 132 -20.05 13.86 -1.58
CA ASN A 132 -21.44 14.24 -1.76
C ASN A 132 -22.31 13.00 -1.60
N LEU A 133 -23.11 12.94 -0.51
CA LEU A 133 -23.93 11.78 -0.19
C LEU A 133 -24.98 11.47 -1.27
N ASN A 134 -25.48 12.49 -1.98
CA ASN A 134 -26.43 12.30 -3.09
C ASN A 134 -25.75 11.63 -4.29
N VAL A 135 -24.49 12.04 -4.60
CA VAL A 135 -23.69 11.42 -5.65
C VAL A 135 -23.27 9.99 -5.24
N LEU A 136 -23.01 9.78 -3.96
CA LEU A 136 -22.71 8.44 -3.44
C LEU A 136 -23.93 7.53 -3.59
N ALA A 137 -25.11 7.98 -3.17
CA ALA A 137 -26.33 7.20 -3.27
C ALA A 137 -26.70 6.87 -4.73
N SER A 138 -26.52 7.82 -5.65
CA SER A 138 -26.75 7.60 -7.09
C SER A 138 -25.70 6.72 -7.75
N ALA A 139 -24.46 6.65 -7.20
CA ALA A 139 -23.39 5.78 -7.69
C ALA A 139 -23.59 4.31 -7.28
N PHE A 140 -24.37 4.03 -6.24
CA PHE A 140 -24.69 2.65 -5.81
C PHE A 140 -25.67 1.96 -6.76
N THR A 141 -25.24 1.80 -8.00
CA THR A 141 -25.96 0.99 -8.98
C THR A 141 -25.49 -0.46 -8.91
N TRP A 142 -26.31 -1.40 -9.34
CA TRP A 142 -25.92 -2.81 -9.41
C TRP A 142 -24.65 -3.01 -10.24
N GLN A 143 -24.55 -2.30 -11.36
CA GLN A 143 -23.37 -2.34 -12.23
C GLN A 143 -22.10 -1.90 -11.50
N PHE A 144 -22.18 -0.84 -10.67
CA PHE A 144 -21.06 -0.36 -9.87
C PHE A 144 -20.57 -1.40 -8.86
N VAL A 145 -21.50 -2.05 -8.15
CA VAL A 145 -21.16 -3.10 -7.18
C VAL A 145 -20.50 -4.29 -7.87
N VAL A 146 -21.07 -4.75 -8.99
CA VAL A 146 -20.50 -5.84 -9.78
C VAL A 146 -19.11 -5.51 -10.31
N LEU A 147 -18.90 -4.29 -10.79
CA LEU A 147 -17.59 -3.82 -11.28
C LEU A 147 -16.55 -3.80 -10.18
N CYS A 148 -16.87 -3.28 -9.00
CA CYS A 148 -15.98 -3.27 -7.84
C CYS A 148 -15.63 -4.70 -7.40
N LEU A 149 -16.62 -5.58 -7.32
CA LEU A 149 -16.44 -6.96 -6.91
C LEU A 149 -15.58 -7.74 -7.92
N THR A 150 -15.85 -7.56 -9.21
CA THR A 150 -15.06 -8.17 -10.28
C THR A 150 -13.61 -7.70 -10.23
N SER A 151 -13.38 -6.41 -10.03
CA SER A 151 -12.01 -5.84 -9.90
C SER A 151 -11.25 -6.49 -8.74
N VAL A 152 -11.87 -6.62 -7.57
CA VAL A 152 -11.24 -7.22 -6.38
C VAL A 152 -10.94 -8.71 -6.61
N ILE A 153 -11.85 -9.46 -7.23
CA ILE A 153 -11.66 -10.88 -7.54
C ILE A 153 -10.53 -11.05 -8.56
N VAL A 154 -10.55 -10.29 -9.65
CA VAL A 154 -9.56 -10.41 -10.72
C VAL A 154 -8.17 -10.08 -10.20
N ILE A 155 -8.00 -8.98 -9.47
CA ILE A 155 -6.68 -8.61 -8.94
C ILE A 155 -6.14 -9.65 -7.94
N SER A 156 -7.01 -10.23 -7.11
CA SER A 156 -6.65 -11.30 -6.17
C SER A 156 -6.21 -12.57 -6.89
N LEU A 157 -6.94 -13.01 -7.91
CA LEU A 157 -6.61 -14.20 -8.69
C LEU A 157 -5.32 -14.00 -9.50
N VAL A 158 -5.20 -12.87 -10.20
CA VAL A 158 -4.02 -12.57 -11.03
C VAL A 158 -2.77 -12.47 -10.16
N SER A 159 -2.83 -11.76 -9.03
CA SER A 159 -1.68 -11.62 -8.13
C SER A 159 -1.30 -12.96 -7.47
N GLY A 160 -2.27 -13.79 -7.13
CA GLY A 160 -2.02 -15.14 -6.63
C GLY A 160 -1.37 -16.05 -7.69
N PHE A 161 -1.86 -16.00 -8.92
CA PHE A 161 -1.32 -16.77 -10.03
C PHE A 161 0.10 -16.31 -10.41
N VAL A 162 0.31 -15.01 -10.59
CA VAL A 162 1.62 -14.42 -10.89
C VAL A 162 2.60 -14.68 -9.76
N GLY A 163 2.19 -14.49 -8.50
CA GLY A 163 3.03 -14.81 -7.34
C GLY A 163 3.53 -16.25 -7.35
N ARG A 164 2.69 -17.20 -7.74
CA ARG A 164 3.08 -18.60 -7.87
C ARG A 164 4.18 -18.82 -8.92
N LEU A 165 4.15 -18.08 -10.02
CA LEU A 165 5.18 -18.16 -11.06
C LEU A 165 6.56 -17.72 -10.54
N PHE A 166 6.57 -16.77 -9.58
CA PHE A 166 7.80 -16.30 -8.92
C PHE A 166 8.17 -17.11 -7.67
N GLY A 167 7.49 -18.24 -7.39
CA GLY A 167 7.77 -19.08 -6.24
C GLY A 167 7.24 -18.56 -4.91
N LEU A 168 6.33 -17.57 -4.95
CA LEU A 168 5.61 -17.07 -3.78
C LEU A 168 4.42 -17.98 -3.45
N TYR A 169 3.98 -17.98 -2.21
CA TYR A 169 2.73 -18.62 -1.85
C TYR A 169 1.54 -17.85 -2.45
N PRO A 170 0.66 -18.50 -3.24
CA PRO A 170 -0.45 -17.82 -3.92
C PRO A 170 -1.41 -17.08 -3.00
N VAL A 171 -1.70 -17.64 -1.83
CA VAL A 171 -2.60 -17.02 -0.84
C VAL A 171 -2.00 -15.71 -0.32
N GLU A 172 -0.75 -15.72 0.10
CA GLU A 172 -0.05 -14.55 0.61
C GLU A 172 0.14 -13.49 -0.48
N SER A 173 0.47 -13.91 -1.69
CA SER A 173 0.58 -13.02 -2.84
C SER A 173 -0.75 -12.38 -3.22
N ALA A 174 -1.85 -13.14 -3.21
CA ALA A 174 -3.19 -12.63 -3.45
C ALA A 174 -3.60 -11.57 -2.40
N ILE A 175 -3.24 -11.79 -1.13
CA ILE A 175 -3.54 -10.85 -0.05
C ILE A 175 -2.64 -9.62 -0.14
N THR A 176 -1.31 -9.79 -0.25
CA THR A 176 -0.35 -8.67 -0.18
C THR A 176 -0.29 -7.85 -1.46
N ALA A 177 -0.10 -8.49 -2.61
CA ALA A 177 0.03 -7.80 -3.89
C ALA A 177 -1.33 -7.51 -4.54
N GLY A 178 -2.36 -8.33 -4.27
CA GLY A 178 -3.70 -8.16 -4.79
C GLY A 178 -4.56 -7.25 -3.93
N LEU A 179 -5.04 -7.80 -2.82
CA LEU A 179 -6.06 -7.13 -1.99
C LEU A 179 -5.54 -5.88 -1.27
N CYS A 180 -4.29 -5.88 -0.78
CA CYS A 180 -3.69 -4.69 -0.19
C CYS A 180 -3.51 -3.56 -1.21
N ASN A 181 -3.26 -3.87 -2.49
CA ASN A 181 -3.13 -2.85 -3.53
C ASN A 181 -4.47 -2.13 -3.83
N ASN A 182 -5.59 -2.77 -3.51
CA ASN A 182 -6.93 -2.21 -3.65
C ASN A 182 -7.39 -1.42 -2.41
N SER A 183 -6.53 -1.29 -1.41
CA SER A 183 -6.82 -0.61 -0.16
C SER A 183 -6.34 0.84 -0.15
N MET A 184 -6.87 1.65 0.78
CA MET A 184 -6.52 3.06 0.91
C MET A 184 -5.19 3.24 1.66
N GLY A 185 -4.06 3.07 0.97
CA GLY A 185 -2.73 3.33 1.51
C GLY A 185 -2.32 2.45 2.69
N GLY A 186 -1.44 2.95 3.56
CA GLY A 186 -0.87 2.17 4.66
C GLY A 186 -1.87 1.69 5.71
N THR A 187 -2.90 2.49 6.01
CA THR A 187 -3.97 2.12 6.97
C THR A 187 -4.90 1.04 6.40
N GLY A 188 -5.20 1.11 5.11
CA GLY A 188 -5.98 0.08 4.43
C GLY A 188 -5.24 -1.26 4.40
N ASN A 189 -3.93 -1.27 4.18
CA ASN A 189 -3.11 -2.48 4.25
C ASN A 189 -3.18 -3.12 5.65
N VAL A 190 -3.13 -2.32 6.71
CA VAL A 190 -3.28 -2.81 8.08
C VAL A 190 -4.64 -3.50 8.27
N ALA A 191 -5.72 -2.89 7.77
CA ALA A 191 -7.05 -3.47 7.89
C ALA A 191 -7.20 -4.80 7.12
N VAL A 192 -6.68 -4.85 5.88
CA VAL A 192 -6.71 -6.06 5.03
C VAL A 192 -5.88 -7.19 5.66
N LEU A 193 -4.65 -6.91 6.08
CA LEU A 193 -3.76 -7.92 6.68
C LEU A 193 -4.22 -8.37 8.07
N SER A 194 -4.82 -7.47 8.85
CA SER A 194 -5.43 -7.82 10.14
C SER A 194 -6.62 -8.76 9.95
N ALA A 195 -7.49 -8.49 8.98
CA ALA A 195 -8.62 -9.36 8.64
C ALA A 195 -8.19 -10.75 8.17
N ALA A 196 -7.05 -10.83 7.49
CA ALA A 196 -6.44 -12.08 7.04
C ALA A 196 -5.59 -12.77 8.13
N ASN A 197 -5.32 -12.13 9.26
CA ASN A 197 -4.36 -12.55 10.29
C ASN A 197 -2.95 -12.81 9.71
N ARG A 198 -2.43 -11.81 8.95
CA ARG A 198 -1.16 -11.86 8.21
C ARG A 198 -0.34 -10.57 8.39
N MET A 199 -0.34 -10.02 9.61
CA MET A 199 0.34 -8.74 9.89
C MET A 199 1.86 -8.77 9.65
N GLU A 200 2.48 -9.94 9.64
CA GLU A 200 3.90 -10.14 9.34
C GLU A 200 4.24 -9.67 7.91
N LEU A 201 3.27 -9.66 7.01
CA LEU A 201 3.45 -9.28 5.61
C LEU A 201 3.27 -7.78 5.34
N ILE A 202 3.09 -6.95 6.39
CA ILE A 202 2.81 -5.51 6.22
C ILE A 202 3.90 -4.77 5.47
N ALA A 203 5.16 -5.10 5.71
CA ALA A 203 6.30 -4.47 5.04
C ALA A 203 6.28 -4.75 3.53
N PHE A 204 6.00 -5.99 3.14
CA PHE A 204 5.90 -6.40 1.73
C PHE A 204 4.71 -5.76 1.03
N ALA A 205 3.54 -5.71 1.69
CA ALA A 205 2.35 -5.06 1.15
C ALA A 205 2.58 -3.56 0.93
N GLN A 206 3.21 -2.87 1.87
CA GLN A 206 3.53 -1.45 1.74
C GLN A 206 4.57 -1.20 0.64
N MET A 207 5.60 -2.02 0.54
CA MET A 207 6.61 -1.92 -0.51
C MET A 207 6.00 -2.18 -1.89
N GLY A 208 5.19 -3.23 -2.03
CA GLY A 208 4.46 -3.55 -3.26
C GLY A 208 3.56 -2.41 -3.72
N ASN A 209 2.81 -1.79 -2.82
CA ASN A 209 1.96 -0.63 -3.14
C ASN A 209 2.77 0.59 -3.58
N ARG A 210 3.92 0.86 -2.97
CA ARG A 210 4.77 2.01 -3.34
C ARG A 210 5.40 1.82 -4.71
N LEU A 211 6.04 0.68 -4.94
CA LEU A 211 6.70 0.37 -6.21
C LEU A 211 5.68 0.18 -7.34
N GLY A 212 4.63 -0.60 -7.10
CA GLY A 212 3.56 -0.81 -8.07
C GLY A 212 2.84 0.50 -8.40
N GLY A 213 2.55 1.33 -7.40
CA GLY A 213 1.97 2.66 -7.60
C GLY A 213 2.85 3.57 -8.44
N ALA A 214 4.17 3.58 -8.23
CA ALA A 214 5.11 4.35 -9.05
C ALA A 214 5.09 3.89 -10.53
N ILE A 215 5.11 2.59 -10.77
CA ILE A 215 5.05 2.02 -12.13
C ILE A 215 3.74 2.41 -12.81
N VAL A 216 2.61 2.27 -12.13
CA VAL A 216 1.29 2.64 -12.68
C VAL A 216 1.22 4.14 -12.99
N LEU A 217 1.75 5.01 -12.12
CA LEU A 217 1.81 6.45 -12.36
C LEU A 217 2.67 6.81 -13.57
N ILE A 218 3.79 6.11 -13.79
CA ILE A 218 4.64 6.29 -14.97
C ILE A 218 3.87 5.88 -16.22
N ILE A 219 3.30 4.68 -16.25
CA ILE A 219 2.56 4.17 -17.40
C ILE A 219 1.37 5.08 -17.73
N SER A 220 0.60 5.48 -16.73
CA SER A 220 -0.56 6.36 -16.96
C SER A 220 -0.17 7.74 -17.48
N GLY A 221 0.98 8.28 -17.05
CA GLY A 221 1.50 9.55 -17.57
C GLY A 221 1.91 9.49 -19.04
N PHE A 222 2.31 8.33 -19.54
CA PHE A 222 2.61 8.14 -20.98
C PHE A 222 1.37 7.84 -21.83
N LEU A 223 0.28 7.37 -21.22
CA LEU A 223 -0.96 7.06 -21.92
C LEU A 223 -1.91 8.28 -22.03
N MET A 224 -1.72 9.30 -21.22
CA MET A 224 -2.43 10.58 -21.27
C MET A 224 -1.72 11.60 -22.17
#